data_caa137d85ada26a45b4ac125f7e97b65
#
_entry.id   caa137d85ada26a45b4ac125f7e97b65
#
_cell.length_a   1.000
_cell.length_b   1.000
_cell.length_c   1.000
_cell.angle_alpha   90.00
_cell.angle_beta   90.00
_cell.angle_gamma   90.00
#
_symmetry.space_group_name_H-M   'P 1'
#
loop_
_entity.id
_entity.type
_entity.pdbx_description
1 polymer ?
#
loop_
_entity_poly.entity_id
_entity_poly.type
_entity_poly.pdbx_seq_one_letter_code
_entity_poly.pdbx_strand_id
1 'polypeptide(L)'
;FGPNWDLVHRLAEDTVAAFRKADPDIEVVRLASADVNDCPGKLLEEVQALSLFGSAKLVVFEASSASAYKECVSATSVGWSDCFLLVLAGDLKKSVAIRKEFEASPDLAAVVCYEQSADELAATVRDMLQAHGFSADAEAAMAIVEAVSGNAALLQSEVDKISAYSM
;
A
#
# COMPACT_ATOMS: atom_id res chain seq x y z
N PHE A 1 -0.42 4.69 4.29
CA PHE A 1 -1.47 5.71 4.22
C PHE A 1 -0.94 6.98 3.55
N GLY A 2 -1.81 7.84 3.01
CA GLY A 2 -1.39 9.13 2.48
C GLY A 2 -2.24 9.61 1.31
N PRO A 3 -1.95 10.82 0.78
CA PRO A 3 -2.67 11.37 -0.37
C PRO A 3 -2.40 10.61 -1.67
N ASN A 4 -1.22 10.00 -1.83
CA ASN A 4 -0.90 9.20 -3.01
C ASN A 4 -1.48 7.79 -2.89
N TRP A 5 -2.76 7.65 -3.29
CA TRP A 5 -3.50 6.40 -3.17
C TRP A 5 -2.92 5.27 -4.05
N ASP A 6 -2.41 5.60 -5.23
CA ASP A 6 -1.76 4.63 -6.11
C ASP A 6 -0.51 4.04 -5.46
N LEU A 7 0.30 4.87 -4.79
CA LEU A 7 1.46 4.41 -4.04
C LEU A 7 1.06 3.55 -2.84
N VAL A 8 -0.04 3.90 -2.13
CA VAL A 8 -0.58 3.10 -1.02
C VAL A 8 -0.93 1.69 -1.51
N HIS A 9 -1.66 1.58 -2.63
CA HIS A 9 -2.02 0.30 -3.20
C HIS A 9 -0.82 -0.49 -3.71
N ARG A 10 0.10 0.14 -4.43
CA ARG A 10 1.31 -0.52 -4.93
C ARG A 10 2.14 -1.11 -3.78
N LEU A 11 2.41 -0.34 -2.73
CA LEU A 11 3.13 -0.84 -1.57
C LEU A 11 2.39 -1.97 -0.85
N ALA A 12 1.05 -1.94 -0.84
CA ALA A 12 0.27 -3.02 -0.28
C ALA A 12 0.41 -4.31 -1.10
N GLU A 13 0.32 -4.24 -2.43
CA GLU A 13 0.52 -5.42 -3.29
C GLU A 13 1.95 -5.96 -3.21
N ASP A 14 2.96 -5.09 -3.17
CA ASP A 14 4.36 -5.48 -2.97
C ASP A 14 4.54 -6.19 -1.62
N THR A 15 3.86 -5.71 -0.58
CA THR A 15 3.87 -6.33 0.75
C THR A 15 3.20 -7.71 0.70
N VAL A 16 2.02 -7.83 0.09
CA VAL A 16 1.35 -9.12 -0.10
C VAL A 16 2.23 -10.11 -0.88
N ALA A 17 2.89 -9.64 -1.94
CA ALA A 17 3.80 -10.46 -2.73
C ALA A 17 5.01 -10.95 -1.91
N ALA A 18 5.56 -10.07 -1.05
CA ALA A 18 6.67 -10.42 -0.15
C ALA A 18 6.24 -11.48 0.88
N PHE A 19 5.05 -11.35 1.49
CA PHE A 19 4.50 -12.36 2.39
C PHE A 19 4.30 -13.70 1.70
N ARG A 20 3.70 -13.72 0.51
CA ARG A 20 3.52 -14.95 -0.27
C ARG A 20 4.83 -15.60 -0.72
N LYS A 21 5.87 -14.81 -0.93
CA LYS A 21 7.21 -15.33 -1.23
C LYS A 21 7.85 -15.98 -0.01
N ALA A 22 7.62 -15.43 1.19
CA ALA A 22 8.14 -15.96 2.45
C ALA A 22 7.36 -17.20 2.92
N ASP A 23 6.05 -17.18 2.76
CA ASP A 23 5.12 -18.26 3.09
C ASP A 23 4.11 -18.43 1.94
N PRO A 24 4.32 -19.40 1.02
CA PRO A 24 3.41 -19.64 -0.11
C PRO A 24 1.99 -20.05 0.30
N ASP A 25 1.84 -20.61 1.49
CA ASP A 25 0.56 -21.10 2.02
C ASP A 25 -0.16 -20.03 2.87
N ILE A 26 0.38 -18.80 2.97
CA ILE A 26 -0.25 -17.74 3.75
C ILE A 26 -1.66 -17.44 3.26
N GLU A 27 -2.60 -17.42 4.18
CA GLU A 27 -3.98 -17.02 3.90
C GLU A 27 -4.07 -15.49 3.79
N VAL A 28 -4.53 -14.97 2.66
CA VAL A 28 -4.70 -13.53 2.45
C VAL A 28 -6.19 -13.19 2.41
N VAL A 29 -6.66 -12.50 3.44
CA VAL A 29 -8.05 -12.01 3.54
C VAL A 29 -8.08 -10.53 3.22
N ARG A 30 -8.99 -10.11 2.35
CA ARG A 30 -9.19 -8.70 1.99
C ARG A 30 -10.54 -8.22 2.52
N LEU A 31 -10.51 -7.12 3.26
CA LEU A 31 -11.69 -6.45 3.80
C LEU A 31 -11.68 -4.98 3.39
N ALA A 32 -12.86 -4.43 3.19
CA ALA A 32 -13.08 -3.00 2.96
C ALA A 32 -13.92 -2.39 4.08
N SER A 33 -13.99 -1.07 4.13
CA SER A 33 -14.84 -0.34 5.08
C SER A 33 -16.32 -0.72 4.98
N ALA A 34 -16.80 -1.15 3.82
CA ALA A 34 -18.17 -1.63 3.65
C ALA A 34 -18.44 -2.88 4.51
N ASP A 35 -17.49 -3.82 4.53
CA ASP A 35 -17.65 -5.08 5.27
C ASP A 35 -17.86 -4.85 6.78
N VAL A 36 -17.11 -3.90 7.36
CA VAL A 36 -17.23 -3.56 8.79
C VAL A 36 -18.42 -2.63 9.07
N ASN A 37 -18.90 -1.87 8.10
CA ASN A 37 -20.13 -1.10 8.24
C ASN A 37 -21.35 -2.01 8.25
N ASP A 38 -21.34 -3.06 7.42
CA ASP A 38 -22.43 -4.05 7.33
C ASP A 38 -22.38 -5.04 8.51
N CYS A 39 -21.18 -5.37 8.98
CA CYS A 39 -20.98 -6.28 10.11
C CYS A 39 -19.92 -5.71 11.07
N PRO A 40 -20.34 -4.88 12.05
CA PRO A 40 -19.43 -4.34 13.07
C PRO A 40 -18.72 -5.45 13.85
N GLY A 41 -17.40 -5.31 14.01
CA GLY A 41 -16.55 -6.31 14.68
C GLY A 41 -15.91 -7.31 13.71
N LYS A 42 -16.25 -7.29 12.43
CA LYS A 42 -15.73 -8.25 11.44
C LYS A 42 -14.21 -8.24 11.32
N LEU A 43 -13.59 -7.06 11.37
CA LEU A 43 -12.12 -6.97 11.35
C LEU A 43 -11.51 -7.68 12.57
N LEU A 44 -12.10 -7.45 13.76
CA LEU A 44 -11.64 -8.08 14.99
C LEU A 44 -11.79 -9.60 14.95
N GLU A 45 -12.92 -10.08 14.45
CA GLU A 45 -13.16 -11.52 14.26
C GLU A 45 -12.13 -12.12 13.31
N GLU A 46 -11.83 -11.45 12.20
CA GLU A 46 -10.87 -11.95 11.21
C GLU A 46 -9.43 -12.00 11.75
N VAL A 47 -8.97 -10.98 12.50
CA VAL A 47 -7.61 -11.01 13.05
C VAL A 47 -7.44 -12.02 14.19
N GLN A 48 -8.53 -12.42 14.86
CA GLN A 48 -8.54 -13.44 15.90
C GLN A 48 -8.81 -14.85 15.37
N ALA A 49 -9.40 -14.97 14.19
CA ALA A 49 -9.71 -16.27 13.60
C ALA A 49 -8.41 -16.97 13.17
N LEU A 50 -8.28 -18.24 13.56
CA LEU A 50 -7.18 -19.08 13.10
C LEU A 50 -7.30 -19.35 11.60
N SER A 51 -6.15 -19.43 10.93
CA SER A 51 -6.12 -19.87 9.53
C SER A 51 -6.64 -21.30 9.41
N LEU A 52 -7.46 -21.56 8.40
CA LEU A 52 -8.02 -22.89 8.12
C LEU A 52 -6.94 -23.91 7.74
N PHE A 53 -5.80 -23.46 7.28
CA PHE A 53 -4.70 -24.32 6.79
C PHE A 53 -3.53 -24.41 7.77
N GLY A 54 -3.65 -23.81 8.97
CA GLY A 54 -2.58 -23.81 9.98
C GLY A 54 -1.35 -22.97 9.61
N SER A 55 -1.44 -22.15 8.56
CA SER A 55 -0.45 -21.16 8.13
C SER A 55 -0.72 -19.80 8.77
N ALA A 56 0.22 -18.86 8.63
CA ALA A 56 -0.02 -17.48 9.01
C ALA A 56 -1.12 -16.86 8.15
N LYS A 57 -1.79 -15.83 8.68
CA LYS A 57 -2.82 -15.06 7.98
C LYS A 57 -2.36 -13.61 7.76
N LEU A 58 -2.63 -13.05 6.60
CA LEU A 58 -2.47 -11.65 6.30
C LEU A 58 -3.85 -11.04 6.00
N VAL A 59 -4.32 -10.18 6.90
CA VAL A 59 -5.54 -9.40 6.68
C VAL A 59 -5.16 -8.06 6.06
N VAL A 60 -5.63 -7.79 4.85
CA VAL A 60 -5.48 -6.52 4.14
C VAL A 60 -6.79 -5.76 4.28
N PHE A 61 -6.77 -4.64 4.97
CA PHE A 61 -7.97 -3.87 5.29
C PHE A 61 -7.91 -2.46 4.70
N GLU A 62 -8.84 -2.14 3.81
CA GLU A 62 -9.01 -0.80 3.24
C GLU A 62 -9.93 0.05 4.12
N ALA A 63 -9.32 0.91 4.94
CA ALA A 63 -10.00 1.76 5.89
C ALA A 63 -10.25 3.16 5.31
N SER A 64 -11.52 3.48 5.02
CA SER A 64 -11.95 4.77 4.44
C SER A 64 -13.03 5.49 5.26
N SER A 65 -13.44 4.95 6.41
CA SER A 65 -14.50 5.52 7.24
C SER A 65 -14.09 5.63 8.72
N ALA A 66 -14.78 6.49 9.46
CA ALA A 66 -14.53 6.66 10.89
C ALA A 66 -14.81 5.37 11.70
N SER A 67 -15.80 4.56 11.29
CA SER A 67 -16.09 3.24 11.87
C SER A 67 -14.93 2.28 11.62
N ALA A 68 -14.42 2.21 10.38
CA ALA A 68 -13.27 1.40 10.01
C ALA A 68 -12.02 1.77 10.83
N TYR A 69 -11.74 3.07 11.03
CA TYR A 69 -10.62 3.51 11.86
C TYR A 69 -10.76 3.10 13.32
N LYS A 70 -11.99 3.10 13.88
CA LYS A 70 -12.23 2.63 15.25
C LYS A 70 -12.01 1.12 15.36
N GLU A 71 -12.45 0.34 14.37
CA GLU A 71 -12.19 -1.10 14.35
C GLU A 71 -10.70 -1.43 14.26
N CYS A 72 -9.93 -0.68 13.45
CA CYS A 72 -8.47 -0.84 13.43
C CYS A 72 -7.85 -0.65 14.82
N VAL A 73 -8.22 0.45 15.52
CA VAL A 73 -7.72 0.70 16.88
C VAL A 73 -8.16 -0.39 17.85
N SER A 74 -9.37 -0.90 17.72
CA SER A 74 -9.84 -2.03 18.55
C SER A 74 -9.06 -3.31 18.25
N ALA A 75 -8.81 -3.59 16.98
CA ALA A 75 -8.04 -4.75 16.56
C ALA A 75 -6.59 -4.69 17.07
N THR A 76 -5.92 -3.52 17.04
CA THR A 76 -4.55 -3.40 17.56
C THR A 76 -4.45 -3.53 19.09
N SER A 77 -5.56 -3.34 19.81
CA SER A 77 -5.60 -3.43 21.28
C SER A 77 -5.72 -4.87 21.78
N VAL A 78 -6.01 -5.83 20.93
CA VAL A 78 -6.08 -7.26 21.29
C VAL A 78 -4.87 -7.99 20.73
N GLY A 79 -4.35 -8.95 21.52
CA GLY A 79 -3.31 -9.83 21.03
C GLY A 79 -3.86 -10.81 19.99
N TRP A 80 -3.16 -10.95 18.89
CA TRP A 80 -3.37 -12.05 17.93
C TRP A 80 -2.05 -12.79 17.71
N SER A 81 -2.14 -14.07 17.36
CA SER A 81 -1.00 -14.89 16.96
C SER A 81 -1.16 -15.32 15.52
N ASP A 82 -0.04 -15.45 14.82
CA ASP A 82 0.01 -15.93 13.44
C ASP A 82 -0.86 -15.14 12.46
N CYS A 83 -1.15 -13.87 12.80
CA CYS A 83 -1.88 -12.94 11.96
C CYS A 83 -1.10 -11.63 11.78
N PHE A 84 -1.07 -11.12 10.55
CA PHE A 84 -0.57 -9.80 10.21
C PHE A 84 -1.71 -8.94 9.71
N LEU A 85 -1.74 -7.68 10.13
CA LEU A 85 -2.75 -6.71 9.70
C LEU A 85 -2.08 -5.60 8.88
N LEU A 86 -2.44 -5.50 7.61
CA LEU A 86 -2.03 -4.44 6.70
C LEU A 86 -3.20 -3.49 6.46
N VAL A 87 -3.09 -2.26 6.94
CA VAL A 87 -4.15 -1.25 6.81
C VAL A 87 -3.81 -0.24 5.73
N LEU A 88 -4.67 -0.12 4.73
CA LEU A 88 -4.63 0.91 3.70
C LEU A 88 -5.56 2.06 4.11
N ALA A 89 -5.06 3.27 4.12
CA ALA A 89 -5.86 4.45 4.44
C ALA A 89 -5.44 5.64 3.56
N GLY A 90 -6.38 6.53 3.31
CA GLY A 90 -6.11 7.80 2.63
C GLY A 90 -5.31 8.77 3.48
N ASP A 91 -5.41 10.05 3.19
CA ASP A 91 -4.71 11.08 3.96
C ASP A 91 -5.28 11.18 5.39
N LEU A 92 -4.44 10.86 6.37
CA LEU A 92 -4.76 10.87 7.78
C LEU A 92 -4.07 12.06 8.48
N LYS A 93 -4.87 12.98 9.02
CA LYS A 93 -4.34 14.03 9.87
C LYS A 93 -3.70 13.45 11.13
N LYS A 94 -2.70 14.12 11.69
CA LYS A 94 -2.00 13.69 12.94
C LYS A 94 -2.95 13.53 14.16
N SER A 95 -4.12 14.17 14.12
CA SER A 95 -5.11 14.06 15.18
C SER A 95 -5.96 12.79 15.14
N VAL A 96 -5.95 12.06 14.04
CA VAL A 96 -6.78 10.84 13.88
C VAL A 96 -6.24 9.71 14.75
N ALA A 97 -7.12 9.04 15.48
CA ALA A 97 -6.76 8.05 16.49
C ALA A 97 -5.91 6.89 15.93
N ILE A 98 -6.30 6.33 14.78
CA ILE A 98 -5.55 5.23 14.14
C ILE A 98 -4.11 5.63 13.83
N ARG A 99 -3.87 6.85 13.30
CA ARG A 99 -2.52 7.31 13.01
C ARG A 99 -1.68 7.43 14.30
N LYS A 100 -2.26 7.99 15.36
CA LYS A 100 -1.58 8.09 16.66
C LYS A 100 -1.22 6.73 17.23
N GLU A 101 -2.13 5.77 17.14
CA GLU A 101 -1.90 4.39 17.61
C GLU A 101 -0.74 3.74 16.88
N PHE A 102 -0.75 3.78 15.54
CA PHE A 102 0.30 3.19 14.73
C PHE A 102 1.66 3.90 14.87
N GLU A 103 1.69 5.23 15.08
CA GLU A 103 2.93 5.98 15.29
C GLU A 103 3.50 5.82 16.73
N ALA A 104 2.66 5.49 17.71
CA ALA A 104 3.05 5.40 19.12
C ALA A 104 3.48 3.98 19.55
N SER A 105 2.95 2.95 18.90
CA SER A 105 3.23 1.56 19.29
C SER A 105 4.55 1.07 18.69
N PRO A 106 5.42 0.41 19.45
CA PRO A 106 6.66 -0.18 18.94
C PRO A 106 6.43 -1.41 18.05
N ASP A 107 5.25 -2.03 18.14
CA ASP A 107 4.89 -3.24 17.40
C ASP A 107 4.17 -2.94 16.08
N LEU A 108 3.89 -1.65 15.80
CA LEU A 108 3.20 -1.21 14.61
C LEU A 108 4.11 -0.31 13.77
N ALA A 109 3.91 -0.31 12.45
CA ALA A 109 4.63 0.55 11.54
C ALA A 109 3.65 1.40 10.72
N ALA A 110 3.96 2.68 10.53
CA ALA A 110 3.19 3.60 9.72
C ALA A 110 4.05 4.18 8.60
N VAL A 111 3.66 3.93 7.35
CA VAL A 111 4.34 4.47 6.16
C VAL A 111 3.46 5.53 5.52
N VAL A 112 4.00 6.72 5.32
CA VAL A 112 3.29 7.84 4.68
C VAL A 112 3.62 7.86 3.20
N CYS A 113 2.58 7.83 2.36
CA CYS A 113 2.68 7.90 0.90
C CYS A 113 2.34 9.32 0.44
N TYR A 114 3.36 10.16 0.28
CA TYR A 114 3.19 11.51 -0.23
C TYR A 114 3.02 11.52 -1.75
N GLU A 115 2.34 12.55 -2.26
CA GLU A 115 2.40 12.83 -3.69
C GLU A 115 3.83 13.17 -4.08
N GLN A 116 4.28 12.57 -5.18
CA GLN A 116 5.60 12.87 -5.72
C GLN A 116 5.53 14.16 -6.54
N SER A 117 6.54 15.00 -6.41
CA SER A 117 6.71 16.16 -7.28
C SER A 117 7.08 15.72 -8.70
N ALA A 118 6.88 16.59 -9.68
CA ALA A 118 7.28 16.31 -11.07
C ALA A 118 8.77 15.97 -11.18
N ASP A 119 9.63 16.63 -10.40
CA ASP A 119 11.07 16.37 -10.37
C ASP A 119 11.40 14.97 -9.80
N GLU A 120 10.70 14.54 -8.75
CA GLU A 120 10.85 13.20 -8.18
C GLU A 120 10.38 12.12 -9.16
N LEU A 121 9.25 12.37 -9.86
CA LEU A 121 8.77 11.49 -10.93
C LEU A 121 9.77 11.41 -12.08
N ALA A 122 10.35 12.53 -12.50
CA ALA A 122 11.37 12.56 -13.55
C ALA A 122 12.65 11.81 -13.13
N ALA A 123 13.03 11.87 -11.86
CA ALA A 123 14.13 11.05 -11.33
C ALA A 123 13.79 9.56 -11.42
N THR A 124 12.59 9.18 -11.01
CA THR A 124 12.07 7.79 -11.08
C THR A 124 12.09 7.29 -12.54
N VAL A 125 11.64 8.09 -13.50
CA VAL A 125 11.67 7.75 -14.94
C VAL A 125 13.11 7.48 -15.42
N ARG A 126 14.08 8.29 -15.01
CA ARG A 126 15.49 8.08 -15.37
C ARG A 126 16.04 6.76 -14.83
N ASP A 127 15.72 6.44 -13.57
CA ASP A 127 16.11 5.18 -12.95
C ASP A 127 15.50 3.96 -13.65
N MET A 128 14.21 4.06 -14.01
CA MET A 128 13.52 3.02 -14.77
C MET A 128 14.14 2.81 -16.15
N LEU A 129 14.40 3.89 -16.91
CA LEU A 129 15.06 3.83 -18.22
C LEU A 129 16.47 3.26 -18.12
N GLN A 130 17.22 3.64 -17.09
CA GLN A 130 18.56 3.11 -16.85
C GLN A 130 18.54 1.60 -16.58
N ALA A 131 17.55 1.10 -15.87
CA ALA A 131 17.35 -0.35 -15.66
C ALA A 131 17.13 -1.12 -16.96
N HIS A 132 16.54 -0.46 -17.97
CA HIS A 132 16.39 -0.99 -19.35
C HIS A 132 17.60 -0.72 -20.26
N GLY A 133 18.68 -0.12 -19.74
CA GLY A 133 19.89 0.18 -20.50
C GLY A 133 19.85 1.50 -21.31
N PHE A 134 18.84 2.34 -21.07
CA PHE A 134 18.70 3.64 -21.73
C PHE A 134 19.12 4.78 -20.78
N SER A 135 19.58 5.90 -21.37
CA SER A 135 19.83 7.13 -20.63
C SER A 135 18.87 8.23 -21.11
N ALA A 136 18.29 8.97 -20.18
CA ALA A 136 17.48 10.13 -20.47
C ALA A 136 18.04 11.35 -19.72
N ASP A 137 18.05 12.49 -20.39
CA ASP A 137 18.30 13.77 -19.72
C ASP A 137 17.04 14.22 -18.92
N ALA A 138 17.17 15.34 -18.21
CA ALA A 138 16.09 15.86 -17.39
C ALA A 138 14.88 16.30 -18.22
N GLU A 139 15.10 16.81 -19.44
CA GLU A 139 14.04 17.29 -20.33
C GLU A 139 13.25 16.10 -20.89
N ALA A 140 13.91 15.06 -21.35
CA ALA A 140 13.25 13.83 -21.84
C ALA A 140 12.47 13.13 -20.72
N ALA A 141 13.03 13.04 -19.51
CA ALA A 141 12.35 12.45 -18.39
C ALA A 141 11.09 13.25 -17.98
N MET A 142 11.19 14.59 -17.99
CA MET A 142 10.05 15.46 -17.70
C MET A 142 8.95 15.34 -18.76
N ALA A 143 9.31 15.23 -20.04
CA ALA A 143 8.36 15.03 -21.13
C ALA A 143 7.55 13.74 -20.95
N ILE A 144 8.17 12.66 -20.44
CA ILE A 144 7.46 11.41 -20.11
C ILE A 144 6.49 11.62 -18.95
N VAL A 145 6.89 12.35 -17.90
CA VAL A 145 6.01 12.68 -16.76
C VAL A 145 4.81 13.50 -17.22
N GLU A 146 5.02 14.49 -18.10
CA GLU A 146 3.95 15.31 -18.67
C GLU A 146 3.00 14.49 -19.56
N ALA A 147 3.51 13.56 -20.37
CA ALA A 147 2.71 12.68 -21.21
C ALA A 147 1.70 11.83 -20.44
N VAL A 148 2.06 11.44 -19.20
CA VAL A 148 1.14 10.72 -18.30
C VAL A 148 0.44 11.65 -17.30
N SER A 149 0.49 12.97 -17.50
CA SER A 149 -0.13 13.98 -16.63
C SER A 149 0.29 13.84 -15.15
N GLY A 150 1.54 13.43 -14.90
CA GLY A 150 2.08 13.20 -13.55
C GLY A 150 1.52 11.96 -12.85
N ASN A 151 0.82 11.08 -13.56
CA ASN A 151 0.28 9.85 -12.97
C ASN A 151 1.39 8.79 -12.84
N ALA A 152 1.90 8.61 -11.62
CA ALA A 152 2.97 7.67 -11.31
C ALA A 152 2.65 6.21 -11.68
N ALA A 153 1.37 5.81 -11.62
CA ALA A 153 0.96 4.44 -11.96
C ALA A 153 1.14 4.12 -13.45
N LEU A 154 1.09 5.14 -14.32
CA LEU A 154 1.25 4.98 -15.77
C LEU A 154 2.71 5.04 -16.22
N LEU A 155 3.64 5.55 -15.39
CA LEU A 155 5.04 5.74 -15.76
C LEU A 155 5.71 4.43 -16.17
N GLN A 156 5.50 3.34 -15.42
CA GLN A 156 6.09 2.04 -15.77
C GLN A 156 5.66 1.59 -17.16
N SER A 157 4.36 1.67 -17.46
CA SER A 157 3.81 1.28 -18.76
C SER A 157 4.37 2.13 -19.91
N GLU A 158 4.57 3.43 -19.70
CA GLU A 158 5.17 4.30 -20.73
C GLU A 158 6.66 4.02 -20.93
N VAL A 159 7.42 3.81 -19.85
CA VAL A 159 8.83 3.42 -19.93
C VAL A 159 8.99 2.07 -20.63
N ASP A 160 8.15 1.08 -20.32
CA ASP A 160 8.18 -0.24 -20.97
C ASP A 160 7.91 -0.12 -22.50
N LYS A 161 6.92 0.72 -22.89
CA LYS A 161 6.65 1.00 -24.31
C LYS A 161 7.84 1.62 -25.00
N ILE A 162 8.42 2.71 -24.43
CA ILE A 162 9.58 3.40 -24.99
C ILE A 162 10.75 2.43 -25.15
N SER A 163 11.00 1.61 -24.12
CA SER A 163 12.06 0.60 -24.14
C SER A 163 11.85 -0.45 -25.23
N ALA A 164 10.62 -0.87 -25.47
CA ALA A 164 10.29 -1.84 -26.53
C ALA A 164 10.44 -1.26 -27.95
N TYR A 165 10.21 0.05 -28.13
CA TYR A 165 10.38 0.70 -29.44
C TYR A 165 11.82 1.08 -29.76
N SER A 166 12.72 1.08 -28.77
CA SER A 166 14.11 1.52 -28.91
C SER A 166 15.09 0.33 -29.08
N MET A 167 14.59 -0.89 -29.10
CA MET A 167 15.33 -2.10 -29.45
C MET A 167 15.22 -2.37 -30.95
#